data_5ba92d907d66e57a70f8bfc8964a5380
#
_entry.id   5ba92d907d66e57a70f8bfc8964a5380
#
_cell.length_a   1.000
_cell.length_b   1.000
_cell.length_c   1.000
_cell.angle_alpha   90.00
_cell.angle_beta   90.00
_cell.angle_gamma   90.00
#
_symmetry.space_group_name_H-M   'P 1'
#
loop_
_entity.id
_entity.type
_entity.pdbx_description
1 polymer ?
#
loop_
_entity_poly.entity_id
_entity_poly.type
_entity_poly.pdbx_seq_one_letter_code
_entity_poly.pdbx_strand_id
1 'polypeptide(L)'
;MSPRSDHSLPSSSDALRTRRANQRRRRVRARRRNALIAAAVVGVAIVALLLTGGASQRARAHTARPSLAEPSERLLPSSGQPSRHDRNMGALAARENAAIDRLLARQPFITAGGSQRREIALTFDDGPGPYTPRLLEELQRLHVPATFFEIGFMFHWFHTSASRELRIGDVIGDHTETHPIMAELSASAQQSEIVDQTEWVRKYGGPFPRLWRPPYGSYNATTLAILHHEHMLMVLWTVDTDDYLRPGVGVIAHNALARARPGAIILMHDGGGDRSQTIAALPLIVKVLRKRGYKLVTVPQLILDDPPRHTQPLPAKLAGD
;
A
#
# COMPACT_ATOMS: atom_id res chain seq x y z
N MET A 1 49.06 -37.91 34.89
CA MET A 1 49.08 -36.97 33.73
C MET A 1 47.75 -37.05 33.04
N SER A 2 46.82 -36.11 33.31
CA SER A 2 45.52 -36.06 32.63
C SER A 2 45.60 -35.02 31.52
N PRO A 3 45.01 -35.22 30.33
CA PRO A 3 45.01 -34.26 29.27
C PRO A 3 43.96 -33.16 29.57
N ARG A 4 44.36 -31.91 29.47
CA ARG A 4 43.52 -30.72 29.52
C ARG A 4 42.73 -30.63 28.23
N SER A 5 41.41 -30.68 28.29
CA SER A 5 40.48 -30.37 27.18
C SER A 5 40.51 -28.85 26.93
N ASP A 6 41.08 -28.49 25.79
CA ASP A 6 41.08 -27.12 25.28
C ASP A 6 39.71 -26.79 24.64
N HIS A 7 38.83 -26.12 25.39
CA HIS A 7 37.58 -25.56 24.87
C HIS A 7 37.81 -24.11 24.45
N SER A 8 38.37 -23.92 23.25
CA SER A 8 38.41 -22.60 22.62
C SER A 8 37.00 -22.14 22.25
N LEU A 9 36.58 -21.01 22.80
CA LEU A 9 35.30 -20.37 22.46
C LEU A 9 35.33 -19.93 20.97
N PRO A 10 34.23 -20.11 20.22
CA PRO A 10 34.18 -19.70 18.81
C PRO A 10 34.39 -18.21 18.68
N SER A 11 35.19 -17.78 17.68
CA SER A 11 35.48 -16.38 17.44
C SER A 11 34.20 -15.59 17.13
N SER A 12 34.20 -14.29 17.44
CA SER A 12 33.06 -13.41 17.16
C SER A 12 32.67 -13.40 15.67
N SER A 13 33.63 -13.65 14.77
CA SER A 13 33.42 -13.77 13.33
C SER A 13 32.65 -15.03 12.94
N ASP A 14 32.87 -16.17 13.62
CA ASP A 14 32.18 -17.44 13.36
C ASP A 14 30.74 -17.39 13.90
N ALA A 15 30.53 -16.75 15.02
CA ALA A 15 29.19 -16.52 15.57
C ALA A 15 28.35 -15.63 14.62
N LEU A 16 28.93 -14.61 14.00
CA LEU A 16 28.27 -13.76 13.01
C LEU A 16 27.97 -14.51 11.70
N ARG A 17 28.88 -15.34 11.20
CA ARG A 17 28.68 -16.19 10.02
C ARG A 17 27.54 -17.19 10.26
N THR A 18 27.53 -17.82 11.41
CA THR A 18 26.48 -18.80 11.79
C THR A 18 25.11 -18.12 11.93
N ARG A 19 25.05 -16.95 12.53
CA ARG A 19 23.80 -16.15 12.62
C ARG A 19 23.28 -15.78 11.22
N ARG A 20 24.13 -15.29 10.31
CA ARG A 20 23.75 -14.97 8.91
C ARG A 20 23.27 -16.22 8.15
N ALA A 21 23.96 -17.35 8.28
CA ALA A 21 23.55 -18.62 7.66
C ALA A 21 22.17 -19.11 8.17
N ASN A 22 21.94 -19.04 9.48
CA ASN A 22 20.66 -19.42 10.08
C ASN A 22 19.52 -18.48 9.68
N GLN A 23 19.79 -17.18 9.57
CA GLN A 23 18.83 -16.19 9.10
C GLN A 23 18.47 -16.45 7.63
N ARG A 24 19.45 -16.73 6.77
CA ARG A 24 19.21 -17.08 5.36
C ARG A 24 18.37 -18.37 5.22
N ARG A 25 18.65 -19.42 6.03
CA ARG A 25 17.84 -20.65 6.06
C ARG A 25 16.40 -20.40 6.50
N ARG A 26 16.17 -19.54 7.49
CA ARG A 26 14.82 -19.15 7.94
C ARG A 26 14.06 -18.42 6.84
N ARG A 27 14.72 -17.49 6.09
CA ARG A 27 14.15 -16.77 4.95
C ARG A 27 13.73 -17.70 3.81
N VAL A 28 14.60 -18.66 3.43
CA VAL A 28 14.27 -19.65 2.39
C VAL A 28 13.09 -20.53 2.79
N ARG A 29 13.01 -20.96 4.06
CA ARG A 29 11.87 -21.74 4.57
C ARG A 29 10.57 -20.93 4.59
N ALA A 30 10.62 -19.66 4.97
CA ALA A 30 9.46 -18.78 4.94
C ALA A 30 8.96 -18.54 3.51
N ARG A 31 9.86 -18.29 2.53
CA ARG A 31 9.51 -18.16 1.11
C ARG A 31 8.84 -19.42 0.55
N ARG A 32 9.38 -20.62 0.85
CA ARG A 32 8.77 -21.90 0.42
C ARG A 32 7.39 -22.13 1.04
N ARG A 33 7.22 -21.79 2.32
CA ARG A 33 5.92 -21.89 3.01
C ARG A 33 4.89 -20.93 2.41
N ASN A 34 5.28 -19.70 2.12
CA ASN A 34 4.38 -18.70 1.53
C ASN A 34 3.99 -19.06 0.08
N ALA A 35 4.93 -19.59 -0.72
CA ALA A 35 4.64 -20.12 -2.06
C ALA A 35 3.66 -21.30 -2.02
N LEU A 36 3.80 -22.20 -1.04
CA LEU A 36 2.87 -23.33 -0.85
C LEU A 36 1.47 -22.86 -0.40
N ILE A 37 1.39 -21.84 0.43
CA ILE A 37 0.11 -21.25 0.86
C ILE A 37 -0.57 -20.56 -0.33
N ALA A 38 0.16 -19.81 -1.16
CA ALA A 38 -0.37 -19.22 -2.36
C ALA A 38 -0.89 -20.26 -3.36
N ALA A 39 -0.14 -21.36 -3.58
CA ALA A 39 -0.57 -22.47 -4.41
C ALA A 39 -1.81 -23.20 -3.86
N ALA A 40 -1.93 -23.34 -2.55
CA ALA A 40 -3.09 -23.95 -1.90
C ALA A 40 -4.36 -23.07 -2.04
N VAL A 41 -4.23 -21.74 -1.93
CA VAL A 41 -5.35 -20.81 -2.11
C VAL A 41 -5.85 -20.83 -3.57
N VAL A 42 -4.94 -20.88 -4.54
CA VAL A 42 -5.29 -21.03 -5.97
C VAL A 42 -5.97 -22.38 -6.22
N GLY A 43 -5.46 -23.47 -5.60
CA GLY A 43 -6.05 -24.81 -5.73
C GLY A 43 -7.48 -24.88 -5.17
N VAL A 44 -7.74 -24.27 -4.03
CA VAL A 44 -9.09 -24.20 -3.42
C VAL A 44 -10.05 -23.40 -4.28
N ALA A 45 -9.61 -22.28 -4.88
CA ALA A 45 -10.42 -21.48 -5.78
C ALA A 45 -10.80 -22.26 -7.05
N ILE A 46 -9.87 -23.02 -7.64
CA ILE A 46 -10.14 -23.86 -8.82
C ILE A 46 -11.12 -24.98 -8.48
N VAL A 47 -10.97 -25.64 -7.34
CA VAL A 47 -11.89 -26.70 -6.91
C VAL A 47 -13.30 -26.15 -6.63
N ALA A 48 -13.42 -24.98 -6.01
CA ALA A 48 -14.70 -24.30 -5.82
C ALA A 48 -15.37 -23.96 -7.16
N LEU A 49 -14.62 -23.50 -8.15
CA LEU A 49 -15.12 -23.19 -9.50
C LEU A 49 -15.61 -24.44 -10.24
N LEU A 50 -14.93 -25.60 -10.07
CA LEU A 50 -15.32 -26.87 -10.68
C LEU A 50 -16.54 -27.51 -10.00
N LEU A 51 -16.74 -27.28 -8.71
CA LEU A 51 -17.88 -27.81 -7.96
C LEU A 51 -19.19 -26.99 -8.16
N THR A 52 -19.08 -25.72 -8.55
CA THR A 52 -20.24 -24.84 -8.82
C THR A 52 -20.70 -24.86 -10.28
N GLY A 53 -19.91 -25.44 -11.20
CA GLY A 53 -20.20 -25.52 -12.63
C GLY A 53 -21.17 -26.65 -13.07
N GLY A 54 -21.70 -27.44 -12.15
CA GLY A 54 -22.40 -28.70 -12.45
C GLY A 54 -23.91 -28.75 -12.26
N ALA A 55 -24.62 -27.63 -12.11
CA ALA A 55 -26.07 -27.70 -11.92
C ALA A 55 -26.80 -26.53 -12.59
N SER A 56 -27.07 -26.62 -13.87
CA SER A 56 -28.26 -26.02 -14.47
C SER A 56 -28.42 -26.37 -15.95
N GLN A 57 -29.10 -27.46 -16.24
CA GLN A 57 -29.87 -27.62 -17.48
C GLN A 57 -31.05 -28.57 -17.20
N ARG A 58 -32.24 -28.02 -17.05
CA ARG A 58 -33.54 -28.49 -17.53
C ARG A 58 -34.70 -27.83 -16.74
N ALA A 59 -35.26 -26.79 -17.31
CA ALA A 59 -36.69 -26.53 -17.14
C ALA A 59 -37.25 -25.78 -18.34
N ARG A 60 -38.38 -26.30 -18.79
CA ARG A 60 -39.11 -26.08 -20.04
C ARG A 60 -39.59 -24.65 -20.27
N ALA A 61 -39.70 -24.33 -21.53
CA ALA A 61 -40.43 -23.20 -22.08
C ALA A 61 -41.88 -23.13 -21.60
N HIS A 62 -42.31 -21.97 -21.16
CA HIS A 62 -43.67 -21.47 -21.29
C HIS A 62 -43.60 -19.99 -21.71
N THR A 63 -44.20 -19.75 -22.85
CA THR A 63 -44.42 -18.47 -23.49
C THR A 63 -45.33 -17.58 -22.64
N ALA A 64 -44.84 -16.41 -22.27
CA ALA A 64 -45.64 -15.22 -22.06
C ALA A 64 -44.74 -14.01 -22.34
N ARG A 65 -45.11 -13.27 -23.38
CA ARG A 65 -44.56 -11.96 -23.71
C ARG A 65 -45.11 -10.95 -22.71
N PRO A 66 -44.30 -10.23 -21.94
CA PRO A 66 -44.69 -8.93 -21.45
C PRO A 66 -44.07 -7.84 -22.34
N SER A 67 -44.93 -6.91 -22.64
CA SER A 67 -44.74 -5.61 -23.26
C SER A 67 -43.42 -4.92 -22.90
N LEU A 68 -42.77 -4.40 -23.93
CA LEU A 68 -41.68 -3.44 -23.85
C LEU A 68 -42.19 -2.16 -23.15
N ALA A 69 -41.88 -2.01 -21.87
CA ALA A 69 -41.77 -0.69 -21.26
C ALA A 69 -40.29 -0.34 -21.22
N GLU A 70 -39.90 0.64 -21.99
CA GLU A 70 -38.55 1.23 -21.96
C GLU A 70 -38.27 1.81 -20.57
N PRO A 71 -37.14 1.52 -19.98
CA PRO A 71 -36.53 2.44 -19.02
C PRO A 71 -35.50 3.31 -19.76
N SER A 72 -36.00 4.31 -20.45
CA SER A 72 -35.18 5.44 -20.86
C SER A 72 -35.08 6.41 -19.71
N GLU A 73 -34.12 6.20 -18.85
CA GLU A 73 -33.46 7.30 -18.15
C GLU A 73 -31.95 7.03 -18.16
N ARG A 74 -31.33 7.37 -19.30
CA ARG A 74 -29.94 7.79 -19.28
C ARG A 74 -29.91 8.96 -18.29
N LEU A 75 -29.37 8.73 -17.12
CA LEU A 75 -28.84 9.80 -16.29
C LEU A 75 -27.74 10.49 -17.10
N LEU A 76 -28.17 11.51 -17.86
CA LEU A 76 -27.24 12.51 -18.38
C LEU A 76 -26.49 13.04 -17.16
N PRO A 77 -25.14 13.19 -17.23
CA PRO A 77 -24.46 13.87 -16.15
C PRO A 77 -25.13 15.24 -15.99
N SER A 78 -25.61 15.53 -14.80
CA SER A 78 -26.19 16.82 -14.49
C SER A 78 -25.15 17.87 -14.84
N SER A 79 -25.47 18.76 -15.77
CA SER A 79 -24.68 19.94 -16.13
C SER A 79 -24.67 20.99 -15.01
N GLY A 80 -24.69 20.53 -13.76
CA GLY A 80 -24.54 21.37 -12.59
C GLY A 80 -23.09 21.81 -12.46
N GLN A 81 -22.88 23.11 -12.32
CA GLN A 81 -21.56 23.62 -11.95
C GLN A 81 -21.09 22.92 -10.67
N PRO A 82 -19.80 22.52 -10.56
CA PRO A 82 -19.28 21.83 -9.41
C PRO A 82 -19.53 22.67 -8.14
N SER A 83 -19.90 22.00 -7.06
CA SER A 83 -20.14 22.66 -5.77
C SER A 83 -18.91 23.45 -5.30
N ARG A 84 -19.08 24.37 -4.34
CA ARG A 84 -17.94 25.07 -3.73
C ARG A 84 -16.96 24.11 -3.10
N HIS A 85 -17.46 23.00 -2.53
CA HIS A 85 -16.65 21.93 -1.96
C HIS A 85 -15.80 21.25 -3.04
N ASP A 86 -16.41 20.84 -4.16
CA ASP A 86 -15.70 20.16 -5.25
C ASP A 86 -14.61 21.06 -5.88
N ARG A 87 -14.91 22.35 -6.03
CA ARG A 87 -13.90 23.33 -6.50
C ARG A 87 -12.73 23.47 -5.54
N ASN A 88 -12.99 23.47 -4.23
CA ASN A 88 -11.93 23.56 -3.22
C ASN A 88 -11.08 22.29 -3.19
N MET A 89 -11.68 21.12 -3.30
CA MET A 89 -10.96 19.84 -3.38
C MET A 89 -10.11 19.76 -4.65
N GLY A 90 -10.65 20.17 -5.80
CA GLY A 90 -9.90 20.25 -7.06
C GLY A 90 -8.72 21.22 -6.98
N ALA A 91 -8.88 22.37 -6.35
CA ALA A 91 -7.81 23.35 -6.15
C ALA A 91 -6.71 22.83 -5.21
N LEU A 92 -7.08 22.08 -4.17
CA LEU A 92 -6.12 21.41 -3.28
C LEU A 92 -5.31 20.36 -4.03
N ALA A 93 -5.97 19.47 -4.74
CA ALA A 93 -5.32 18.43 -5.56
C ALA A 93 -4.36 19.03 -6.60
N ALA A 94 -4.72 20.14 -7.24
CA ALA A 94 -3.84 20.84 -8.17
C ALA A 94 -2.57 21.39 -7.50
N ARG A 95 -2.70 21.92 -6.28
CA ARG A 95 -1.55 22.40 -5.50
C ARG A 95 -0.63 21.28 -5.04
N GLU A 96 -1.21 20.15 -4.61
CA GLU A 96 -0.50 18.93 -4.23
C GLU A 96 0.27 18.35 -5.42
N ASN A 97 -0.37 18.24 -6.59
CA ASN A 97 0.27 17.78 -7.81
C ASN A 97 1.43 18.71 -8.23
N ALA A 98 1.24 20.01 -8.16
CA ALA A 98 2.32 20.96 -8.43
C ALA A 98 3.48 20.85 -7.43
N ALA A 99 3.22 20.48 -6.17
CA ALA A 99 4.26 20.21 -5.20
C ALA A 99 5.03 18.93 -5.52
N ILE A 100 4.35 17.88 -5.96
CA ILE A 100 4.95 16.63 -6.45
C ILE A 100 5.82 16.91 -7.69
N ASP A 101 5.35 17.69 -8.67
CA ASP A 101 6.13 18.06 -9.85
C ASP A 101 7.42 18.79 -9.50
N ARG A 102 7.36 19.71 -8.54
CA ARG A 102 8.57 20.39 -8.05
C ARG A 102 9.58 19.44 -7.40
N LEU A 103 9.11 18.38 -6.77
CA LEU A 103 10.00 17.35 -6.22
C LEU A 103 10.59 16.48 -7.31
N LEU A 104 9.78 15.99 -8.25
CA LEU A 104 10.23 15.16 -9.38
C LEU A 104 11.32 15.85 -10.21
N ALA A 105 11.26 17.18 -10.34
CA ALA A 105 12.31 17.94 -11.01
C ALA A 105 13.67 17.90 -10.30
N ARG A 106 13.75 17.39 -9.06
CA ARG A 106 14.95 17.43 -8.21
C ARG A 106 15.37 16.09 -7.65
N GLN A 107 14.43 15.18 -7.43
CA GLN A 107 14.69 13.88 -6.81
C GLN A 107 13.62 12.86 -7.22
N PRO A 108 14.02 11.59 -7.47
CA PRO A 108 13.08 10.57 -7.94
C PRO A 108 12.25 9.92 -6.84
N PHE A 109 12.60 10.12 -5.56
CA PHE A 109 11.92 9.51 -4.43
C PHE A 109 11.97 10.37 -3.17
N ILE A 110 11.07 10.02 -2.23
CA ILE A 110 11.11 10.53 -0.86
C ILE A 110 11.00 9.38 0.15
N THR A 111 11.56 9.59 1.35
CA THR A 111 11.40 8.71 2.52
C THR A 111 10.69 9.40 3.67
N ALA A 112 10.56 10.72 3.60
CA ALA A 112 9.90 11.59 4.58
C ALA A 112 9.50 12.91 3.93
N GLY A 113 8.57 13.64 4.54
CA GLY A 113 8.37 15.07 4.31
C GLY A 113 9.47 15.92 4.95
N GLY A 114 9.23 17.23 5.05
CA GLY A 114 10.10 18.16 5.76
C GLY A 114 10.04 17.98 7.29
N SER A 115 10.90 18.69 7.99
CA SER A 115 11.01 18.61 9.46
C SER A 115 10.54 19.86 10.20
N GLN A 116 10.02 20.85 9.46
CA GLN A 116 9.60 22.14 10.05
C GLN A 116 8.19 22.07 10.62
N ARG A 117 7.32 21.23 10.04
CA ARG A 117 5.96 21.02 10.52
C ARG A 117 5.83 19.70 11.27
N ARG A 118 5.02 19.72 12.33
CA ARG A 118 4.72 18.51 13.11
C ARG A 118 3.62 17.71 12.45
N GLU A 119 3.89 17.22 11.27
CA GLU A 119 2.98 16.42 10.46
C GLU A 119 3.55 15.02 10.21
N ILE A 120 2.67 14.02 10.11
CA ILE A 120 2.99 12.61 9.88
C ILE A 120 1.95 12.04 8.93
N ALA A 121 2.39 11.24 7.96
CA ALA A 121 1.50 10.46 7.09
C ALA A 121 1.42 9.00 7.56
N LEU A 122 0.19 8.50 7.75
CA LEU A 122 -0.07 7.07 7.86
C LEU A 122 -0.33 6.53 6.46
N THR A 123 0.37 5.44 6.10
CA THR A 123 0.26 4.83 4.78
C THR A 123 0.01 3.34 4.90
N PHE A 124 -0.79 2.80 3.95
CA PHE A 124 -1.19 1.40 3.94
C PHE A 124 -0.92 0.80 2.57
N ASP A 125 -0.36 -0.40 2.53
CA ASP A 125 0.04 -1.11 1.32
C ASP A 125 -0.75 -2.43 1.16
N ASP A 126 -0.70 -3.02 -0.04
CA ASP A 126 -1.24 -4.32 -0.42
C ASP A 126 -2.77 -4.40 -0.58
N GLY A 127 -3.51 -3.31 -0.36
CA GLY A 127 -4.94 -3.28 -0.60
C GLY A 127 -5.32 -3.07 -2.10
N PRO A 128 -6.62 -2.85 -2.37
CA PRO A 128 -7.71 -3.00 -1.43
C PRO A 128 -7.94 -4.48 -1.08
N GLY A 129 -8.30 -4.78 0.16
CA GLY A 129 -8.41 -6.15 0.63
C GLY A 129 -9.58 -6.40 1.58
N PRO A 130 -9.73 -7.63 2.12
CA PRO A 130 -10.82 -7.97 3.03
C PRO A 130 -10.86 -7.13 4.31
N TYR A 131 -9.74 -6.55 4.71
CA TYR A 131 -9.62 -5.73 5.91
C TYR A 131 -9.78 -4.24 5.65
N THR A 132 -9.65 -3.79 4.40
CA THR A 132 -9.79 -2.38 4.00
C THR A 132 -11.10 -1.74 4.47
N PRO A 133 -12.30 -2.37 4.35
CA PRO A 133 -13.54 -1.77 4.83
C PRO A 133 -13.51 -1.40 6.31
N ARG A 134 -13.00 -2.32 7.14
CA ARG A 134 -12.89 -2.12 8.59
C ARG A 134 -11.81 -1.11 8.97
N LEU A 135 -10.70 -1.08 8.21
CA LEU A 135 -9.66 -0.08 8.39
C LEU A 135 -10.21 1.33 8.11
N LEU A 136 -10.96 1.50 7.01
CA LEU A 136 -11.60 2.77 6.66
C LEU A 136 -12.60 3.24 7.71
N GLU A 137 -13.38 2.32 8.29
CA GLU A 137 -14.28 2.63 9.42
C GLU A 137 -13.51 3.19 10.61
N GLU A 138 -12.39 2.56 10.94
CA GLU A 138 -11.55 2.98 12.06
C GLU A 138 -10.87 4.33 11.79
N LEU A 139 -10.32 4.56 10.59
CA LEU A 139 -9.74 5.85 10.19
C LEU A 139 -10.77 6.97 10.22
N GLN A 140 -11.98 6.73 9.71
CA GLN A 140 -13.09 7.70 9.76
C GLN A 140 -13.49 8.00 11.22
N ARG A 141 -13.63 6.99 12.07
CA ARG A 141 -13.93 7.16 13.50
C ARG A 141 -12.86 7.99 14.21
N LEU A 142 -11.62 7.85 13.81
CA LEU A 142 -10.48 8.58 14.35
C LEU A 142 -10.28 9.93 13.67
N HIS A 143 -11.02 10.25 12.60
CA HIS A 143 -10.83 11.45 11.77
C HIS A 143 -9.38 11.58 11.28
N VAL A 144 -8.84 10.54 10.68
CA VAL A 144 -7.48 10.46 10.17
C VAL A 144 -7.52 10.24 8.65
N PRO A 145 -7.02 11.18 7.85
CA PRO A 145 -6.79 10.93 6.43
C PRO A 145 -5.56 10.06 6.24
N ALA A 146 -5.57 9.23 5.19
CA ALA A 146 -4.49 8.30 4.89
C ALA A 146 -4.09 8.29 3.42
N THR A 147 -2.99 7.62 3.11
CA THR A 147 -2.58 7.31 1.74
C THR A 147 -2.45 5.80 1.61
N PHE A 148 -3.11 5.24 0.62
CA PHE A 148 -3.13 3.83 0.31
C PHE A 148 -2.29 3.59 -0.94
N PHE A 149 -1.42 2.59 -0.92
CA PHE A 149 -0.71 2.12 -2.09
C PHE A 149 -1.32 0.78 -2.51
N GLU A 150 -2.16 0.85 -3.53
CA GLU A 150 -3.08 -0.20 -3.89
C GLU A 150 -2.54 -1.07 -5.02
N ILE A 151 -2.73 -2.40 -4.91
CA ILE A 151 -2.41 -3.37 -5.95
C ILE A 151 -3.54 -3.40 -6.97
N GLY A 152 -3.24 -3.20 -8.27
CA GLY A 152 -4.23 -3.10 -9.34
C GLY A 152 -5.13 -4.33 -9.43
N PHE A 153 -4.55 -5.53 -9.44
CA PHE A 153 -5.29 -6.79 -9.49
C PHE A 153 -6.33 -6.95 -8.37
N MET A 154 -6.13 -6.35 -7.21
CA MET A 154 -7.05 -6.43 -6.08
C MET A 154 -8.34 -5.64 -6.29
N PHE A 155 -8.34 -4.61 -7.16
CA PHE A 155 -9.55 -3.88 -7.53
C PHE A 155 -10.61 -4.77 -8.16
N HIS A 156 -10.20 -5.89 -8.77
CA HIS A 156 -11.16 -6.83 -9.35
C HIS A 156 -12.22 -7.30 -8.35
N TRP A 157 -11.83 -7.50 -7.09
CA TRP A 157 -12.74 -7.97 -6.05
C TRP A 157 -13.14 -6.90 -5.03
N PHE A 158 -12.29 -5.90 -4.80
CA PHE A 158 -12.46 -4.96 -3.69
C PHE A 158 -12.61 -3.49 -4.13
N HIS A 159 -12.98 -3.24 -5.38
CA HIS A 159 -13.14 -1.89 -5.94
C HIS A 159 -14.11 -0.99 -5.16
N THR A 160 -15.06 -1.56 -4.43
CA THR A 160 -15.97 -0.77 -3.57
C THR A 160 -15.24 -0.10 -2.43
N SER A 161 -14.19 -0.74 -1.88
CA SER A 161 -13.31 -0.16 -0.86
C SER A 161 -12.49 0.98 -1.43
N ALA A 162 -11.81 0.76 -2.56
CA ALA A 162 -11.05 1.79 -3.27
C ALA A 162 -11.93 3.01 -3.64
N SER A 163 -13.15 2.78 -4.13
CA SER A 163 -14.11 3.88 -4.37
C SER A 163 -14.52 4.60 -3.08
N ARG A 164 -14.55 3.92 -1.94
CA ARG A 164 -14.82 4.54 -0.63
C ARG A 164 -13.66 5.42 -0.17
N GLU A 165 -12.40 4.95 -0.31
CA GLU A 165 -11.19 5.72 -0.01
C GLU A 165 -11.22 7.08 -0.72
N LEU A 166 -11.45 7.09 -2.03
CA LEU A 166 -11.55 8.31 -2.82
C LEU A 166 -12.67 9.23 -2.33
N ARG A 167 -13.86 8.68 -1.99
CA ARG A 167 -14.99 9.50 -1.53
C ARG A 167 -14.78 10.15 -0.18
N ILE A 168 -14.00 9.55 0.71
CA ILE A 168 -13.73 10.10 2.05
C ILE A 168 -12.51 11.03 2.08
N GLY A 169 -11.84 11.23 0.93
CA GLY A 169 -10.73 12.14 0.78
C GLY A 169 -9.36 11.52 1.06
N ASP A 170 -9.28 10.19 1.12
CA ASP A 170 -8.01 9.48 1.14
C ASP A 170 -7.36 9.49 -0.24
N VAL A 171 -6.07 9.23 -0.28
CA VAL A 171 -5.28 9.23 -1.52
C VAL A 171 -4.91 7.82 -1.90
N ILE A 172 -5.14 7.46 -3.16
CA ILE A 172 -4.66 6.21 -3.75
C ILE A 172 -3.37 6.48 -4.52
N GLY A 173 -2.31 5.79 -4.12
CA GLY A 173 -1.07 5.61 -4.85
C GLY A 173 -1.03 4.24 -5.52
N ASP A 174 -0.03 4.05 -6.36
CA ASP A 174 0.20 2.83 -7.12
C ASP A 174 1.16 1.89 -6.39
N HIS A 175 0.79 0.62 -6.25
CA HIS A 175 1.63 -0.46 -5.71
C HIS A 175 1.82 -1.61 -6.69
N THR A 176 1.85 -1.29 -8.00
CA THR A 176 1.92 -2.20 -9.15
C THR A 176 0.65 -3.00 -9.39
N GLU A 177 0.57 -3.67 -10.53
CA GLU A 177 -0.58 -4.51 -10.90
C GLU A 177 -0.62 -5.80 -10.07
N THR A 178 0.53 -6.52 -9.91
CA THR A 178 0.55 -7.87 -9.34
C THR A 178 1.53 -8.06 -8.17
N HIS A 179 2.15 -6.97 -7.67
CA HIS A 179 3.07 -6.98 -6.53
C HIS A 179 4.36 -7.81 -6.75
N PRO A 180 5.08 -7.66 -7.87
CA PRO A 180 6.31 -8.40 -8.15
C PRO A 180 7.56 -7.77 -7.51
N ILE A 181 8.68 -8.48 -7.57
CA ILE A 181 10.01 -7.91 -7.31
C ILE A 181 10.44 -7.12 -8.56
N MET A 182 10.17 -5.81 -8.58
CA MET A 182 10.33 -4.96 -9.77
C MET A 182 11.72 -5.01 -10.40
N ALA A 183 12.78 -5.03 -9.58
CA ALA A 183 14.16 -5.05 -10.09
C ALA A 183 14.52 -6.34 -10.87
N GLU A 184 13.72 -7.40 -10.75
CA GLU A 184 13.93 -8.67 -11.46
C GLU A 184 13.20 -8.72 -12.81
N LEU A 185 12.35 -7.73 -13.12
CA LEU A 185 11.54 -7.68 -14.33
C LEU A 185 12.26 -6.99 -15.49
N SER A 186 11.86 -7.36 -16.73
CA SER A 186 12.24 -6.60 -17.93
C SER A 186 11.63 -5.20 -17.92
N ALA A 187 12.19 -4.27 -18.70
CA ALA A 187 11.66 -2.91 -18.79
C ALA A 187 10.18 -2.87 -19.20
N SER A 188 9.78 -3.68 -20.19
CA SER A 188 8.37 -3.75 -20.63
C SER A 188 7.44 -4.30 -19.55
N ALA A 189 7.88 -5.31 -18.77
CA ALA A 189 7.09 -5.84 -17.68
C ALA A 189 6.96 -4.83 -16.52
N GLN A 190 8.03 -4.09 -16.19
CA GLN A 190 7.96 -2.99 -15.22
C GLN A 190 6.98 -1.90 -15.65
N GLN A 191 6.99 -1.54 -16.95
CA GLN A 191 6.06 -0.57 -17.53
C GLN A 191 4.61 -1.05 -17.36
N SER A 192 4.30 -2.32 -17.71
CA SER A 192 2.96 -2.88 -17.56
C SER A 192 2.53 -2.88 -16.09
N GLU A 193 3.37 -3.33 -15.17
CA GLU A 193 3.06 -3.36 -13.75
C GLU A 193 2.66 -1.99 -13.17
N ILE A 194 3.26 -0.92 -13.67
CA ILE A 194 2.94 0.45 -13.23
C ILE A 194 1.69 0.97 -13.97
N VAL A 195 1.62 0.84 -15.30
CA VAL A 195 0.54 1.46 -16.08
C VAL A 195 -0.79 0.74 -15.87
N ASP A 196 -0.80 -0.60 -15.83
CA ASP A 196 -2.04 -1.37 -15.70
C ASP A 196 -2.78 -1.09 -14.39
N GLN A 197 -2.06 -0.85 -13.30
CA GLN A 197 -2.64 -0.42 -12.03
C GLN A 197 -3.40 0.91 -12.16
N THR A 198 -2.83 1.87 -12.88
CA THR A 198 -3.45 3.20 -13.04
C THR A 198 -4.81 3.13 -13.75
N GLU A 199 -4.97 2.18 -14.67
CA GLU A 199 -6.23 1.96 -15.39
C GLU A 199 -7.36 1.51 -14.43
N TRP A 200 -7.05 0.72 -13.39
CA TRP A 200 -8.03 0.36 -12.38
C TRP A 200 -8.51 1.58 -11.59
N VAL A 201 -7.59 2.43 -11.14
CA VAL A 201 -7.95 3.65 -10.41
C VAL A 201 -8.86 4.54 -11.28
N ARG A 202 -8.51 4.75 -12.54
CA ARG A 202 -9.32 5.54 -13.48
C ARG A 202 -10.70 4.92 -13.73
N LYS A 203 -10.76 3.61 -13.91
CA LYS A 203 -12.01 2.87 -14.12
C LYS A 203 -13.02 3.08 -12.99
N TYR A 204 -12.55 3.22 -11.76
CA TYR A 204 -13.39 3.45 -10.59
C TYR A 204 -13.46 4.91 -10.14
N GLY A 205 -13.13 5.83 -11.04
CA GLY A 205 -13.38 7.27 -10.90
C GLY A 205 -12.31 8.03 -10.13
N GLY A 206 -11.17 7.40 -9.86
CA GLY A 206 -10.03 8.07 -9.24
C GLY A 206 -9.20 8.91 -10.23
N PRO A 207 -8.44 9.87 -9.74
CA PRO A 207 -7.45 10.59 -10.53
C PRO A 207 -6.27 9.68 -10.86
N PHE A 208 -5.48 10.07 -11.86
CA PHE A 208 -4.22 9.38 -12.15
C PHE A 208 -3.32 9.41 -10.89
N PRO A 209 -2.83 8.24 -10.40
CA PRO A 209 -1.96 8.17 -9.24
C PRO A 209 -0.65 8.93 -9.48
N ARG A 210 -0.31 9.85 -8.59
CA ARG A 210 0.93 10.63 -8.68
C ARG A 210 2.03 10.10 -7.76
N LEU A 211 1.70 9.12 -6.93
CA LEU A 211 2.58 8.45 -5.98
C LEU A 211 2.69 6.97 -6.33
N TRP A 212 3.87 6.43 -6.24
CA TRP A 212 4.15 5.01 -6.45
C TRP A 212 5.03 4.47 -5.32
N ARG A 213 4.78 3.25 -4.88
CA ARG A 213 5.61 2.58 -3.89
C ARG A 213 6.05 1.21 -4.40
N PRO A 214 7.37 0.88 -4.32
CA PRO A 214 7.88 -0.40 -4.78
C PRO A 214 7.46 -1.54 -3.85
N PRO A 215 6.87 -2.64 -4.37
CA PRO A 215 6.76 -3.89 -3.63
C PRO A 215 8.12 -4.31 -3.05
N TYR A 216 8.13 -4.69 -1.77
CA TYR A 216 9.37 -5.08 -1.06
C TYR A 216 10.47 -4.00 -1.03
N GLY A 217 10.18 -2.76 -1.41
CA GLY A 217 11.21 -1.75 -1.64
C GLY A 217 12.08 -2.01 -2.88
N SER A 218 11.67 -2.91 -3.78
CA SER A 218 12.44 -3.34 -4.94
C SER A 218 12.26 -2.41 -6.14
N TYR A 219 13.33 -1.78 -6.60
CA TYR A 219 13.37 -0.95 -7.80
C TYR A 219 14.79 -0.90 -8.40
N ASN A 220 14.90 -0.42 -9.62
CA ASN A 220 16.19 -0.18 -10.30
C ASN A 220 16.13 1.11 -11.14
N ALA A 221 17.18 1.39 -11.90
CA ALA A 221 17.24 2.59 -12.75
C ALA A 221 16.13 2.62 -13.82
N THR A 222 15.73 1.46 -14.35
CA THR A 222 14.62 1.35 -15.30
C THR A 222 13.30 1.75 -14.64
N THR A 223 13.04 1.28 -13.41
CA THR A 223 11.85 1.67 -12.64
C THR A 223 11.78 3.18 -12.48
N LEU A 224 12.90 3.82 -12.07
CA LEU A 224 12.95 5.27 -11.88
C LEU A 224 12.73 6.05 -13.19
N ALA A 225 13.24 5.55 -14.32
CA ALA A 225 13.02 6.18 -15.63
C ALA A 225 11.55 6.11 -16.06
N ILE A 226 10.87 4.96 -15.82
CA ILE A 226 9.45 4.80 -16.09
C ILE A 226 8.63 5.76 -15.22
N LEU A 227 8.87 5.79 -13.91
CA LEU A 227 8.16 6.67 -12.98
C LEU A 227 8.32 8.16 -13.36
N HIS A 228 9.53 8.56 -13.79
CA HIS A 228 9.78 9.91 -14.26
C HIS A 228 8.97 10.22 -15.52
N HIS A 229 8.90 9.29 -16.47
CA HIS A 229 8.09 9.42 -17.69
C HIS A 229 6.59 9.53 -17.36
N GLU A 230 6.10 8.73 -16.42
CA GLU A 230 4.70 8.72 -15.98
C GLU A 230 4.38 9.85 -14.98
N HIS A 231 5.33 10.75 -14.66
CA HIS A 231 5.17 11.81 -13.68
C HIS A 231 4.76 11.31 -12.29
N MET A 232 5.28 10.17 -11.86
CA MET A 232 5.02 9.53 -10.56
C MET A 232 6.22 9.66 -9.63
N LEU A 233 5.98 10.08 -8.40
CA LEU A 233 6.98 10.17 -7.35
C LEU A 233 7.04 8.85 -6.58
N MET A 234 8.22 8.25 -6.48
CA MET A 234 8.41 7.09 -5.60
C MET A 234 8.40 7.51 -4.14
N VAL A 235 7.56 6.84 -3.34
CA VAL A 235 7.40 7.08 -1.90
C VAL A 235 7.83 5.85 -1.12
N LEU A 236 8.91 5.96 -0.40
CA LEU A 236 9.36 4.98 0.59
C LEU A 236 8.81 5.36 1.98
N TRP A 237 9.44 4.94 3.06
CA TRP A 237 8.98 5.18 4.43
C TRP A 237 10.11 5.55 5.38
N THR A 238 9.74 6.19 6.44
CA THR A 238 10.64 6.51 7.56
C THR A 238 10.58 5.43 8.63
N VAL A 239 9.39 4.87 8.83
CA VAL A 239 9.07 3.92 9.90
C VAL A 239 8.38 2.73 9.28
N ASP A 240 8.94 1.54 9.46
CA ASP A 240 8.30 0.26 9.21
C ASP A 240 7.72 -0.26 10.54
N THR A 241 6.44 -0.59 10.56
CA THR A 241 5.77 -1.11 11.74
C THR A 241 5.95 -2.61 11.92
N ASP A 242 6.47 -3.31 10.91
CA ASP A 242 6.55 -4.77 10.81
C ASP A 242 5.17 -5.47 10.99
N ASP A 243 4.07 -4.75 10.74
CA ASP A 243 2.70 -5.23 10.97
C ASP A 243 2.33 -6.46 10.12
N TYR A 244 2.93 -6.58 8.92
CA TYR A 244 2.79 -7.73 8.04
C TYR A 244 3.27 -9.04 8.68
N LEU A 245 4.16 -8.98 9.68
CA LEU A 245 4.61 -10.12 10.48
C LEU A 245 3.62 -10.52 11.57
N ARG A 246 2.62 -9.68 11.86
CA ARG A 246 1.64 -9.86 12.95
C ARG A 246 2.30 -10.06 14.32
N PRO A 247 3.17 -9.13 14.75
CA PRO A 247 3.97 -9.28 15.96
C PRO A 247 3.19 -8.99 17.25
N GLY A 248 1.93 -8.59 17.14
CA GLY A 248 1.07 -8.14 18.23
C GLY A 248 0.81 -6.63 18.19
N VAL A 249 -0.39 -6.24 18.64
CA VAL A 249 -0.88 -4.84 18.63
C VAL A 249 0.11 -3.88 19.32
N GLY A 250 0.65 -4.28 20.49
CA GLY A 250 1.59 -3.45 21.23
C GLY A 250 2.93 -3.24 20.50
N VAL A 251 3.42 -4.24 19.77
CA VAL A 251 4.67 -4.15 19.00
C VAL A 251 4.47 -3.24 17.80
N ILE A 252 3.37 -3.38 17.06
CA ILE A 252 3.02 -2.50 15.93
C ILE A 252 2.96 -1.04 16.40
N ALA A 253 2.22 -0.78 17.49
CA ALA A 253 2.13 0.57 18.06
C ALA A 253 3.49 1.10 18.53
N HIS A 254 4.31 0.27 19.17
CA HIS A 254 5.66 0.65 19.59
C HIS A 254 6.52 1.05 18.36
N ASN A 255 6.57 0.20 17.32
CA ASN A 255 7.36 0.45 16.11
C ASN A 255 6.94 1.75 15.42
N ALA A 256 5.62 1.99 15.29
CA ALA A 256 5.08 3.23 14.73
C ALA A 256 5.52 4.47 15.54
N LEU A 257 5.55 4.38 16.85
CA LEU A 257 5.75 5.51 17.77
C LEU A 257 7.21 5.78 18.14
N ALA A 258 8.07 4.76 18.11
CA ALA A 258 9.46 4.86 18.56
C ALA A 258 10.31 5.77 17.66
N ARG A 259 10.02 5.79 16.37
CA ARG A 259 10.76 6.59 15.37
C ARG A 259 9.92 7.72 14.77
N ALA A 260 8.73 7.97 15.32
CA ALA A 260 7.87 9.05 14.87
C ALA A 260 8.54 10.41 15.10
N ARG A 261 8.71 11.17 14.03
CA ARG A 261 9.30 12.51 13.99
C ARG A 261 8.57 13.38 12.95
N PRO A 262 8.74 14.70 12.96
CA PRO A 262 8.18 15.56 11.92
C PRO A 262 8.54 15.05 10.52
N GLY A 263 7.55 15.02 9.64
CA GLY A 263 7.69 14.54 8.27
C GLY A 263 7.70 13.01 8.12
N ALA A 264 7.53 12.23 9.18
CA ALA A 264 7.57 10.77 9.07
C ALA A 264 6.44 10.22 8.18
N ILE A 265 6.79 9.24 7.35
CA ILE A 265 5.88 8.39 6.59
C ILE A 265 5.92 7.02 7.26
N ILE A 266 4.79 6.57 7.79
CA ILE A 266 4.67 5.31 8.54
C ILE A 266 4.05 4.27 7.63
N LEU A 267 4.80 3.17 7.39
CA LEU A 267 4.36 2.01 6.62
C LEU A 267 3.56 1.06 7.50
N MET A 268 2.37 0.76 7.04
CA MET A 268 1.45 -0.29 7.51
C MET A 268 0.83 -0.98 6.29
N HIS A 269 -0.05 -1.96 6.52
CA HIS A 269 -0.71 -2.70 5.44
C HIS A 269 -2.20 -2.86 5.74
N ASP A 270 -3.03 -2.83 4.68
CA ASP A 270 -4.46 -3.14 4.75
C ASP A 270 -4.84 -4.39 3.93
N GLY A 271 -3.91 -4.84 3.04
CA GLY A 271 -4.00 -6.07 2.27
C GLY A 271 -2.91 -7.10 2.58
N GLY A 272 -2.78 -8.12 1.74
CA GLY A 272 -1.72 -9.13 1.83
C GLY A 272 -1.82 -10.10 3.03
N GLY A 273 -2.99 -10.21 3.70
CA GLY A 273 -3.21 -11.16 4.80
C GLY A 273 -4.09 -10.63 5.93
N ASP A 274 -3.97 -11.23 7.13
CA ASP A 274 -4.72 -10.78 8.31
C ASP A 274 -4.15 -9.48 8.87
N ARG A 275 -4.95 -8.41 8.84
CA ARG A 275 -4.61 -7.04 9.28
C ARG A 275 -5.38 -6.61 10.53
N SER A 276 -5.99 -7.55 11.24
CA SER A 276 -6.74 -7.28 12.46
C SER A 276 -5.89 -6.58 13.54
N GLN A 277 -4.61 -6.94 13.66
CA GLN A 277 -3.68 -6.32 14.60
C GLN A 277 -3.30 -4.90 14.19
N THR A 278 -3.13 -4.63 12.90
CA THR A 278 -2.88 -3.29 12.35
C THR A 278 -4.03 -2.36 12.71
N ILE A 279 -5.26 -2.78 12.41
CA ILE A 279 -6.47 -2.01 12.74
C ILE A 279 -6.58 -1.76 14.24
N ALA A 280 -6.36 -2.79 15.07
CA ALA A 280 -6.43 -2.67 16.52
C ALA A 280 -5.33 -1.77 17.13
N ALA A 281 -4.21 -1.55 16.44
CA ALA A 281 -3.13 -0.66 16.88
C ALA A 281 -3.43 0.82 16.63
N LEU A 282 -4.25 1.16 15.62
CA LEU A 282 -4.50 2.53 15.19
C LEU A 282 -4.99 3.48 16.29
N PRO A 283 -5.95 3.12 17.17
CA PRO A 283 -6.40 4.03 18.22
C PRO A 283 -5.27 4.50 19.13
N LEU A 284 -4.38 3.59 19.50
CA LEU A 284 -3.23 3.90 20.35
C LEU A 284 -2.21 4.76 19.61
N ILE A 285 -1.88 4.41 18.36
CA ILE A 285 -0.95 5.16 17.51
C ILE A 285 -1.44 6.60 17.35
N VAL A 286 -2.68 6.78 16.90
CA VAL A 286 -3.28 8.11 16.66
C VAL A 286 -3.35 8.93 17.93
N LYS A 287 -3.82 8.34 19.05
CA LYS A 287 -3.90 9.02 20.35
C LYS A 287 -2.54 9.55 20.79
N VAL A 288 -1.49 8.73 20.69
CA VAL A 288 -0.14 9.12 21.15
C VAL A 288 0.47 10.15 20.21
N LEU A 289 0.33 10.02 18.89
CA LEU A 289 0.84 10.99 17.93
C LEU A 289 0.18 12.37 18.15
N ARG A 290 -1.14 12.41 18.32
CA ARG A 290 -1.87 13.66 18.64
C ARG A 290 -1.43 14.26 19.97
N LYS A 291 -1.25 13.42 21.01
CA LYS A 291 -0.73 13.89 22.32
C LYS A 291 0.69 14.48 22.18
N ARG A 292 1.49 13.97 21.24
CA ARG A 292 2.82 14.53 20.91
C ARG A 292 2.72 15.79 20.01
N GLY A 293 1.52 16.27 19.68
CA GLY A 293 1.27 17.47 18.87
C GLY A 293 1.45 17.24 17.37
N TYR A 294 1.37 16.01 16.88
CA TYR A 294 1.40 15.73 15.44
C TYR A 294 0.00 15.85 14.83
N LYS A 295 -0.07 16.53 13.67
CA LYS A 295 -1.20 16.47 12.76
C LYS A 295 -1.00 15.29 11.80
N LEU A 296 -2.04 14.50 11.57
CA LEU A 296 -2.02 13.40 10.62
C LEU A 296 -2.57 13.91 9.29
N VAL A 297 -1.83 13.67 8.21
CA VAL A 297 -2.10 14.19 6.87
C VAL A 297 -1.82 13.11 5.82
N THR A 298 -2.32 13.29 4.60
CA THR A 298 -1.93 12.46 3.45
C THR A 298 -0.50 12.76 3.00
N VAL A 299 0.12 11.87 2.22
CA VAL A 299 1.47 12.10 1.68
C VAL A 299 1.51 13.33 0.76
N PRO A 300 0.55 13.58 -0.16
CA PRO A 300 0.54 14.81 -0.95
C PRO A 300 0.44 16.08 -0.09
N GLN A 301 -0.41 16.07 0.95
CA GLN A 301 -0.52 17.19 1.88
C GLN A 301 0.78 17.42 2.65
N LEU A 302 1.44 16.34 3.10
CA LEU A 302 2.75 16.40 3.78
C LEU A 302 3.81 17.07 2.89
N ILE A 303 3.84 16.71 1.59
CA ILE A 303 4.75 17.30 0.59
C ILE A 303 4.42 18.78 0.34
N LEU A 304 3.12 19.11 0.26
CA LEU A 304 2.68 20.49 0.00
C LEU A 304 3.01 21.43 1.16
N ASP A 305 2.77 20.99 2.39
CA ASP A 305 2.91 21.81 3.60
C ASP A 305 4.37 21.99 4.04
N ASP A 306 5.20 20.96 3.89
CA ASP A 306 6.62 20.97 4.26
C ASP A 306 7.40 19.98 3.36
N PRO A 307 7.82 20.44 2.16
CA PRO A 307 8.51 19.57 1.22
C PRO A 307 9.87 19.11 1.79
N PRO A 308 10.26 17.85 1.50
CA PRO A 308 11.51 17.31 1.99
C PRO A 308 12.72 18.07 1.45
N ARG A 309 13.79 18.09 2.24
CA ARG A 309 15.08 18.56 1.79
C ARG A 309 15.66 17.63 0.72
N HIS A 310 16.57 18.16 -0.09
CA HIS A 310 17.33 17.37 -1.08
C HIS A 310 18.09 16.25 -0.40
N THR A 311 18.25 15.12 -1.11
CA THR A 311 19.01 13.94 -0.67
C THR A 311 18.51 13.35 0.64
N GLN A 312 17.56 12.44 0.53
CA GLN A 312 17.10 11.65 1.67
C GLN A 312 17.81 10.29 1.67
N PRO A 313 18.23 9.79 2.84
CA PRO A 313 18.79 8.45 2.92
C PRO A 313 17.69 7.42 2.59
N LEU A 314 18.09 6.31 1.97
CA LEU A 314 17.21 5.17 1.83
C LEU A 314 16.82 4.63 3.22
N PRO A 315 15.64 3.99 3.35
CA PRO A 315 15.27 3.31 4.58
C PRO A 315 16.35 2.33 5.02
N ALA A 316 16.63 2.26 6.33
CA ALA A 316 17.64 1.36 6.88
C ALA A 316 17.29 -0.13 6.65
N LYS A 317 16.01 -0.43 6.40
CA LYS A 317 15.48 -1.75 6.07
C LYS A 317 14.41 -1.56 4.99
N LEU A 318 14.53 -2.27 3.89
CA LEU A 318 13.47 -2.40 2.91
C LEU A 318 12.51 -3.52 3.36
N ALA A 319 11.21 -3.36 3.13
CA ALA A 319 10.22 -4.36 3.53
C ALA A 319 10.55 -5.70 2.86
N GLY A 320 10.65 -6.76 3.66
CA GLY A 320 11.01 -8.10 3.15
C GLY A 320 12.50 -8.47 3.25
N ASP A 321 13.33 -7.60 3.79
CA ASP A 321 14.74 -7.90 4.10
C ASP A 321 14.92 -8.65 5.44
#